data_82ccac94a77ffcfc61c5ff3a6d2086da
#
_entry.id   82ccac94a77ffcfc61c5ff3a6d2086da
#
_cell.length_a   1.000
_cell.length_b   1.000
_cell.length_c   1.000
_cell.angle_alpha   90.00
_cell.angle_beta   90.00
_cell.angle_gamma   90.00
#
_symmetry.space_group_name_H-M   'P 1'
#
loop_
_entity.id
_entity.type
_entity.pdbx_description
1 polymer ?
#
loop_
_entity_poly.entity_id
_entity_poly.type
_entity_poly.pdbx_seq_one_letter_code
_entity_poly.pdbx_strand_id
1 'polypeptide(L)'
;MLFRSNARRGRPPVDPIYTRDQAEAALRQIAVVKRDRWIDAAPGIRARYVDAGHILGAASIELEVASEEPEQPAARLLFSGDIGPQGKAFSQGPQGSSNFDYIVVEATYGDRERQRVSEAGRRAALKREVLAAHKAGGSLLIPAFAVERTQELLHDLVALMAEGALPRIPVFLDSPLALRATTVFEKYRHRLGLPRQGDSPFRAPNIHFVETVEQSKALGRLRAGAIIIAGSGMCEAGRIRYHLEDNLWRPEATVLFVGYQAPGTIGALLKQGVPAIRIHGQEVTVRARIRELDVYSGHADRRELLAWISARLPARRGIFITHGEESALAGLRDDVVALGFDRSRVIVPRLDQTFELYPATAARLMKPAAASRLEPKAEALVAGKDWHNDYAALVLDLQHKLRATDDEPSRRKLLRRLRRVLQ
;
A
#
# COMPACT_ATOMS: atom_id res chain seq x y z
N MET A 1 8.75 12.66 -12.42
CA MET A 1 7.61 13.40 -13.03
C MET A 1 7.62 14.87 -12.68
N LEU A 2 7.84 15.30 -11.45
CA LEU A 2 7.93 16.73 -11.02
C LEU A 2 8.95 17.53 -11.86
N PHE A 3 10.13 16.98 -12.10
CA PHE A 3 11.22 17.63 -12.85
C PHE A 3 10.83 18.02 -14.27
N ARG A 4 10.17 17.13 -15.02
CA ARG A 4 9.66 17.41 -16.37
C ARG A 4 8.48 18.38 -16.38
N SER A 5 7.66 18.39 -15.31
CA SER A 5 6.53 19.31 -15.16
C SER A 5 6.99 20.75 -14.95
N ASN A 6 8.04 20.97 -14.16
CA ASN A 6 8.59 22.30 -13.91
C ASN A 6 9.18 22.92 -15.18
N ALA A 7 9.97 22.18 -15.94
CA ALA A 7 10.51 22.64 -17.22
C ALA A 7 9.42 23.06 -18.22
N ARG A 8 8.32 22.27 -18.32
CA ARG A 8 7.18 22.59 -19.19
C ARG A 8 6.37 23.80 -18.72
N ARG A 9 6.48 24.21 -17.46
CA ARG A 9 5.76 25.34 -16.83
C ARG A 9 6.63 26.57 -16.67
N GLY A 10 7.86 26.59 -17.25
CA GLY A 10 8.81 27.70 -17.10
C GLY A 10 9.28 27.94 -15.66
N ARG A 11 9.15 26.95 -14.77
CA ARG A 11 9.65 27.03 -13.40
C ARG A 11 11.12 26.64 -13.34
N PRO A 12 11.89 27.13 -12.35
CA PRO A 12 13.28 26.73 -12.18
C PRO A 12 13.45 25.20 -12.17
N PRO A 13 14.51 24.68 -12.80
CA PRO A 13 14.80 23.25 -12.74
C PRO A 13 15.04 22.84 -11.30
N VAL A 14 14.53 21.66 -10.94
CA VAL A 14 14.76 21.03 -9.65
C VAL A 14 15.60 19.79 -9.91
N ASP A 15 16.72 19.68 -9.22
CA ASP A 15 17.57 18.52 -9.31
C ASP A 15 16.87 17.29 -8.73
N PRO A 16 16.89 16.15 -9.44
CA PRO A 16 16.33 14.91 -8.92
C PRO A 16 17.15 14.43 -7.71
N ILE A 17 16.49 13.79 -6.72
CA ILE A 17 17.16 13.16 -5.57
C ILE A 17 18.20 12.13 -6.06
N TYR A 18 17.90 11.45 -7.17
CA TYR A 18 18.84 10.59 -7.89
C TYR A 18 18.55 10.61 -9.39
N THR A 19 19.56 10.37 -10.20
CA THR A 19 19.48 10.31 -11.66
C THR A 19 19.16 8.89 -12.15
N ARG A 20 18.82 8.76 -13.42
CA ARG A 20 18.65 7.46 -14.06
C ARG A 20 19.94 6.62 -14.01
N ASP A 21 21.09 7.24 -14.26
CA ASP A 21 22.40 6.55 -14.28
C ASP A 21 22.75 6.00 -12.89
N GLN A 22 22.43 6.76 -11.83
CA GLN A 22 22.58 6.30 -10.46
C GLN A 22 21.68 5.10 -10.15
N ALA A 23 20.41 5.12 -10.60
CA ALA A 23 19.50 4.00 -10.46
C ALA A 23 20.00 2.76 -11.23
N GLU A 24 20.49 2.93 -12.47
CA GLU A 24 21.07 1.84 -13.26
C GLU A 24 22.35 1.29 -12.63
N ALA A 25 23.19 2.16 -12.04
CA ALA A 25 24.37 1.73 -11.29
C ALA A 25 24.00 0.89 -10.06
N ALA A 26 22.96 1.29 -9.32
CA ALA A 26 22.44 0.52 -8.18
C ALA A 26 21.90 -0.86 -8.62
N LEU A 27 21.18 -0.92 -9.74
CA LEU A 27 20.65 -2.17 -10.29
C LEU A 27 21.76 -3.18 -10.62
N ARG A 28 22.93 -2.72 -11.07
CA ARG A 28 24.08 -3.61 -11.35
C ARG A 28 24.70 -4.23 -10.10
N GLN A 29 24.43 -3.69 -8.92
CA GLN A 29 24.92 -4.22 -7.64
C GLN A 29 23.98 -5.26 -7.02
N ILE A 30 22.77 -5.44 -7.58
CA ILE A 30 21.80 -6.40 -7.05
C ILE A 30 22.24 -7.83 -7.35
N ALA A 31 22.45 -8.60 -6.28
CA ALA A 31 22.69 -10.04 -6.37
C ALA A 31 21.41 -10.82 -6.07
N VAL A 32 21.13 -11.82 -6.90
CA VAL A 32 19.96 -12.70 -6.72
C VAL A 32 20.31 -13.80 -5.73
N VAL A 33 19.51 -13.93 -4.67
CA VAL A 33 19.67 -14.97 -3.66
C VAL A 33 18.47 -15.92 -3.65
N LYS A 34 18.69 -17.16 -3.19
CA LYS A 34 17.60 -18.14 -3.03
C LYS A 34 16.95 -17.95 -1.67
N ARG A 35 15.59 -18.02 -1.63
CA ARG A 35 14.86 -18.06 -0.35
C ARG A 35 15.26 -19.27 0.49
N ASP A 36 15.03 -19.16 1.78
CA ASP A 36 15.19 -20.19 2.79
C ASP A 36 16.64 -20.72 2.94
N ARG A 37 17.61 -19.96 2.42
CA ARG A 37 19.04 -20.28 2.55
C ARG A 37 19.78 -19.15 3.23
N TRP A 38 20.63 -19.51 4.18
CA TRP A 38 21.58 -18.58 4.78
C TRP A 38 22.67 -18.19 3.78
N ILE A 39 22.98 -16.91 3.74
CA ILE A 39 24.07 -16.32 2.95
C ILE A 39 24.91 -15.44 3.86
N ASP A 40 26.18 -15.33 3.58
CA ASP A 40 27.06 -14.37 4.22
C ASP A 40 26.87 -13.01 3.53
N ALA A 41 26.15 -12.11 4.21
CA ALA A 41 25.82 -10.80 3.69
C ALA A 41 26.94 -9.77 3.88
N ALA A 42 27.69 -9.90 4.97
CA ALA A 42 28.90 -9.14 5.29
C ALA A 42 29.74 -9.93 6.32
N PRO A 43 31.00 -9.52 6.58
CA PRO A 43 31.78 -10.11 7.66
C PRO A 43 31.01 -10.11 8.98
N GLY A 44 30.82 -11.29 9.58
CA GLY A 44 30.08 -11.47 10.83
C GLY A 44 28.55 -11.34 10.70
N ILE A 45 28.00 -11.14 9.50
CA ILE A 45 26.54 -11.01 9.29
C ILE A 45 26.06 -12.05 8.28
N ARG A 46 25.17 -12.93 8.72
CA ARG A 46 24.45 -13.87 7.87
C ARG A 46 23.00 -13.44 7.71
N ALA A 47 22.45 -13.64 6.53
CA ALA A 47 21.06 -13.28 6.22
C ALA A 47 20.31 -14.46 5.60
N ARG A 48 19.01 -14.54 5.88
CA ARG A 48 18.10 -15.48 5.23
C ARG A 48 16.79 -14.76 4.88
N TYR A 49 16.32 -14.97 3.66
CA TYR A 49 15.07 -14.41 3.15
C TYR A 49 13.98 -15.47 3.22
N VAL A 50 12.91 -15.20 3.94
CA VAL A 50 11.74 -16.07 4.06
C VAL A 50 10.48 -15.37 3.53
N ASP A 51 9.48 -16.13 3.07
CA ASP A 51 8.28 -15.53 2.46
C ASP A 51 7.52 -14.65 3.46
N ALA A 52 7.31 -13.38 3.11
CA ALA A 52 6.49 -12.45 3.90
C ALA A 52 5.00 -12.50 3.53
N GLY A 53 4.62 -13.18 2.45
CA GLY A 53 3.23 -13.35 2.03
C GLY A 53 2.57 -12.11 1.44
N HIS A 54 3.26 -10.96 1.35
CA HIS A 54 2.67 -9.69 0.94
C HIS A 54 2.41 -9.60 -0.56
N ILE A 55 3.47 -9.66 -1.37
CA ILE A 55 3.42 -9.69 -2.84
C ILE A 55 4.40 -10.71 -3.37
N LEU A 56 4.29 -11.07 -4.65
CA LEU A 56 5.22 -11.99 -5.28
C LEU A 56 6.67 -11.51 -5.13
N GLY A 57 7.48 -12.25 -4.37
CA GLY A 57 8.88 -11.92 -4.09
C GLY A 57 9.11 -11.19 -2.77
N ALA A 58 8.07 -10.75 -2.06
CA ALA A 58 8.22 -10.15 -0.73
C ALA A 58 8.85 -11.13 0.26
N ALA A 59 9.75 -10.62 1.09
CA ALA A 59 10.44 -11.43 2.07
C ALA A 59 10.61 -10.73 3.42
N SER A 60 10.45 -11.49 4.49
CA SER A 60 11.02 -11.15 5.78
C SER A 60 12.51 -11.52 5.78
N ILE A 61 13.32 -10.79 6.54
CA ILE A 61 14.77 -11.00 6.59
C ILE A 61 15.14 -11.42 8.01
N GLU A 62 15.71 -12.60 8.14
CA GLU A 62 16.33 -13.08 9.35
C GLU A 62 17.83 -12.79 9.28
N LEU A 63 18.38 -12.20 10.33
CA LEU A 63 19.81 -11.93 10.45
C LEU A 63 20.39 -12.65 11.65
N GLU A 64 21.61 -13.14 11.49
CA GLU A 64 22.50 -13.56 12.57
C GLU A 64 23.72 -12.65 12.52
N VAL A 65 23.97 -11.93 13.62
CA VAL A 65 25.08 -10.97 13.76
C VAL A 65 26.03 -11.53 14.81
N ALA A 66 27.24 -11.88 14.39
CA ALA A 66 28.25 -12.37 15.28
C ALA A 66 28.59 -11.35 16.37
N SER A 67 28.83 -11.81 17.59
CA SER A 67 29.35 -10.95 18.66
C SER A 67 30.81 -10.62 18.42
N GLU A 68 31.23 -9.44 18.82
CA GLU A 68 32.68 -9.09 18.90
C GLU A 68 33.36 -9.89 20.00
N GLU A 69 32.62 -10.36 20.99
CA GLU A 69 33.15 -11.23 22.06
C GLU A 69 32.93 -12.70 21.65
N PRO A 70 34.04 -13.49 21.51
CA PRO A 70 34.00 -14.86 20.96
C PRO A 70 33.10 -15.84 21.74
N GLU A 71 32.90 -15.61 23.04
CA GLU A 71 32.08 -16.49 23.89
C GLU A 71 30.57 -16.13 23.89
N GLN A 72 30.20 -15.01 23.31
CA GLN A 72 28.80 -14.64 23.25
C GLN A 72 28.13 -15.17 21.97
N PRO A 73 26.90 -15.70 22.08
CA PRO A 73 26.17 -16.17 20.90
C PRO A 73 25.86 -15.01 19.96
N ALA A 74 25.75 -15.33 18.67
CA ALA A 74 25.30 -14.38 17.67
C ALA A 74 23.91 -13.83 18.01
N ALA A 75 23.70 -12.54 17.84
CA ALA A 75 22.39 -11.91 17.99
C ALA A 75 21.51 -12.26 16.79
N ARG A 76 20.26 -12.65 17.06
CA ARG A 76 19.26 -12.98 16.04
C ARG A 76 18.24 -11.88 15.90
N LEU A 77 18.14 -11.32 14.69
CA LEU A 77 17.20 -10.25 14.36
C LEU A 77 16.23 -10.70 13.26
N LEU A 78 15.00 -10.22 13.34
CA LEU A 78 14.00 -10.43 12.29
C LEU A 78 13.43 -9.09 11.84
N PHE A 79 13.50 -8.84 10.54
CA PHE A 79 12.79 -7.74 9.88
C PHE A 79 11.61 -8.32 9.13
N SER A 80 10.41 -7.89 9.46
CA SER A 80 9.19 -8.45 8.86
C SER A 80 9.09 -8.19 7.35
N GLY A 81 9.62 -7.06 6.87
CA GLY A 81 9.11 -6.48 5.64
C GLY A 81 7.61 -6.22 5.77
N ASP A 82 6.92 -6.07 4.66
CA ASP A 82 5.46 -6.00 4.63
C ASP A 82 4.88 -7.40 4.73
N ILE A 83 4.00 -7.63 5.70
CA ILE A 83 3.42 -8.94 6.01
C ILE A 83 2.09 -9.09 5.27
N GLY A 84 1.96 -10.18 4.51
CA GLY A 84 0.71 -10.50 3.83
C GLY A 84 -0.32 -11.18 4.71
N PRO A 85 -1.62 -11.04 4.39
CA PRO A 85 -2.68 -11.78 5.05
C PRO A 85 -2.68 -13.26 4.64
N GLN A 86 -3.33 -14.08 5.44
CA GLN A 86 -3.62 -15.47 5.09
C GLN A 86 -4.70 -15.56 3.99
N GLY A 87 -4.66 -16.64 3.19
CA GLY A 87 -5.72 -16.95 2.21
C GLY A 87 -5.71 -16.12 0.94
N LYS A 88 -4.58 -15.50 0.58
CA LYS A 88 -4.40 -14.84 -0.72
C LYS A 88 -4.36 -15.84 -1.88
N ALA A 89 -4.75 -15.38 -3.06
CA ALA A 89 -4.78 -16.22 -4.26
C ALA A 89 -3.39 -16.76 -4.66
N PHE A 90 -2.32 -16.00 -4.43
CA PHE A 90 -0.97 -16.28 -4.94
C PHE A 90 0.07 -16.45 -3.83
N SER A 91 -0.34 -16.58 -2.58
CA SER A 91 0.57 -16.72 -1.43
C SER A 91 0.09 -17.79 -0.46
N GLN A 92 1.04 -18.54 0.10
CA GLN A 92 0.77 -19.48 1.19
C GLN A 92 0.78 -18.79 2.57
N GLY A 93 0.92 -17.47 2.59
CA GLY A 93 1.06 -16.68 3.79
C GLY A 93 2.50 -16.57 4.31
N PRO A 94 2.72 -15.72 5.32
CA PRO A 94 4.06 -15.44 5.85
C PRO A 94 4.65 -16.66 6.55
N GLN A 95 5.92 -16.95 6.24
CA GLN A 95 6.71 -18.04 6.82
C GLN A 95 7.83 -17.50 7.70
N GLY A 96 8.67 -18.37 8.23
CA GLY A 96 9.86 -18.01 8.99
C GLY A 96 10.00 -18.76 10.31
N SER A 97 11.15 -18.58 10.95
CA SER A 97 11.48 -19.21 12.23
C SER A 97 10.98 -18.40 13.43
N SER A 98 11.30 -18.89 14.61
CA SER A 98 11.03 -18.25 15.90
C SER A 98 12.33 -18.02 16.66
N ASN A 99 12.22 -17.43 17.84
CA ASN A 99 13.31 -17.33 18.79
C ASN A 99 14.37 -16.30 18.37
N PHE A 100 13.97 -15.03 18.39
CA PHE A 100 14.82 -13.89 18.06
C PHE A 100 15.19 -13.09 19.32
N ASP A 101 16.26 -12.32 19.23
CA ASP A 101 16.59 -11.30 20.22
C ASP A 101 15.79 -10.03 19.96
N TYR A 102 15.71 -9.63 18.68
CA TYR A 102 14.94 -8.45 18.27
C TYR A 102 14.06 -8.76 17.06
N ILE A 103 12.86 -8.16 17.07
CA ILE A 103 11.93 -8.19 15.94
C ILE A 103 11.64 -6.75 15.53
N VAL A 104 11.75 -6.45 14.23
CA VAL A 104 11.28 -5.21 13.62
C VAL A 104 10.06 -5.57 12.78
N VAL A 105 8.90 -5.04 13.12
CA VAL A 105 7.62 -5.44 12.52
C VAL A 105 6.86 -4.23 11.97
N GLU A 106 6.19 -4.43 10.84
CA GLU A 106 5.26 -3.47 10.26
C GLU A 106 3.99 -3.32 11.09
N ALA A 107 3.27 -2.21 10.90
CA ALA A 107 2.00 -1.92 11.57
C ALA A 107 0.98 -1.22 10.66
N THR A 108 0.95 -1.51 9.36
CA THR A 108 0.05 -0.82 8.40
C THR A 108 -1.41 -0.87 8.86
N TYR A 109 -1.86 -1.99 9.39
CA TYR A 109 -3.20 -2.16 9.98
C TYR A 109 -3.17 -2.58 11.45
N GLY A 110 -2.22 -2.05 12.21
CA GLY A 110 -2.04 -2.36 13.63
C GLY A 110 -3.20 -1.95 14.54
N ASP A 111 -4.09 -1.08 14.06
CA ASP A 111 -5.25 -0.56 14.81
C ASP A 111 -6.59 -1.12 14.34
N ARG A 112 -6.63 -1.96 13.29
CA ARG A 112 -7.88 -2.43 12.73
C ARG A 112 -7.89 -3.90 12.36
N GLU A 113 -9.06 -4.50 12.53
CA GLU A 113 -9.35 -5.83 12.05
C GLU A 113 -10.15 -5.74 10.74
N ARG A 114 -9.91 -6.69 9.85
CA ARG A 114 -10.67 -6.81 8.61
C ARG A 114 -11.56 -8.04 8.64
N GLN A 115 -12.64 -8.00 7.88
CA GLN A 115 -13.48 -9.16 7.71
C GLN A 115 -12.68 -10.27 7.01
N ARG A 116 -12.51 -11.41 7.67
CA ARG A 116 -11.97 -12.60 7.02
C ARG A 116 -12.96 -13.09 5.98
N VAL A 117 -12.51 -13.18 4.76
CA VAL A 117 -13.30 -13.73 3.67
C VAL A 117 -12.52 -14.87 3.01
N SER A 118 -13.23 -15.94 2.69
CA SER A 118 -12.70 -16.99 1.83
C SER A 118 -12.54 -16.46 0.39
N GLU A 119 -11.84 -17.21 -0.45
CA GLU A 119 -11.77 -16.90 -1.88
C GLU A 119 -13.16 -16.75 -2.50
N ALA A 120 -14.09 -17.66 -2.18
CA ALA A 120 -15.47 -17.56 -2.62
C ALA A 120 -16.17 -16.28 -2.10
N GLY A 121 -15.94 -15.89 -0.85
CA GLY A 121 -16.45 -14.66 -0.26
C GLY A 121 -15.89 -13.41 -0.94
N ARG A 122 -14.57 -13.40 -1.26
CA ARG A 122 -13.90 -12.33 -1.99
C ARG A 122 -14.48 -12.19 -3.40
N ARG A 123 -14.63 -13.28 -4.14
CA ARG A 123 -15.26 -13.30 -5.46
C ARG A 123 -16.72 -12.86 -5.43
N ALA A 124 -17.50 -13.31 -4.42
CA ALA A 124 -18.89 -12.88 -4.26
C ALA A 124 -18.99 -11.37 -4.00
N ALA A 125 -18.08 -10.80 -3.23
CA ALA A 125 -18.03 -9.37 -2.98
C ALA A 125 -17.67 -8.57 -4.25
N LEU A 126 -16.65 -9.02 -5.01
CA LEU A 126 -16.32 -8.42 -6.31
C LEU A 126 -17.47 -8.51 -7.30
N LYS A 127 -18.10 -9.68 -7.43
CA LYS A 127 -19.28 -9.89 -8.28
C LYS A 127 -20.38 -8.87 -8.01
N ARG A 128 -20.70 -8.62 -6.75
CA ARG A 128 -21.73 -7.65 -6.33
C ARG A 128 -21.42 -6.25 -6.85
N GLU A 129 -20.18 -5.78 -6.67
CA GLU A 129 -19.76 -4.45 -7.11
C GLU A 129 -19.74 -4.31 -8.63
N VAL A 130 -19.25 -5.34 -9.34
CA VAL A 130 -19.21 -5.36 -10.81
C VAL A 130 -20.63 -5.35 -11.39
N LEU A 131 -21.55 -6.18 -10.87
CA LEU A 131 -22.95 -6.20 -11.32
C LEU A 131 -23.67 -4.88 -11.03
N ALA A 132 -23.42 -4.25 -9.87
CA ALA A 132 -23.97 -2.96 -9.52
C ALA A 132 -23.46 -1.85 -10.45
N ALA A 133 -22.18 -1.87 -10.82
CA ALA A 133 -21.58 -0.95 -11.79
C ALA A 133 -22.15 -1.17 -13.20
N HIS A 134 -22.28 -2.42 -13.62
CA HIS A 134 -22.84 -2.77 -14.93
C HIS A 134 -24.30 -2.32 -15.04
N LYS A 135 -25.10 -2.54 -14.01
CA LYS A 135 -26.51 -2.08 -13.95
C LYS A 135 -26.64 -0.55 -14.02
N ALA A 136 -25.67 0.18 -13.49
CA ALA A 136 -25.66 1.64 -13.56
C ALA A 136 -25.38 2.20 -14.96
N GLY A 137 -24.89 1.37 -15.86
CA GLY A 137 -24.69 1.74 -17.27
C GLY A 137 -23.46 2.55 -17.56
N GLY A 138 -22.54 2.76 -16.60
CA GLY A 138 -21.28 3.45 -16.82
C GLY A 138 -20.07 2.50 -16.88
N SER A 139 -18.87 3.08 -16.93
CA SER A 139 -17.63 2.34 -16.79
C SER A 139 -17.29 2.10 -15.32
N LEU A 140 -16.69 0.95 -15.01
CA LEU A 140 -16.12 0.64 -13.70
C LEU A 140 -14.63 0.93 -13.71
N LEU A 141 -14.20 1.93 -12.95
CA LEU A 141 -12.80 2.29 -12.76
C LEU A 141 -12.27 1.63 -11.49
N ILE A 142 -11.15 0.92 -11.58
CA ILE A 142 -10.52 0.26 -10.43
C ILE A 142 -9.08 0.79 -10.31
N PRO A 143 -8.83 1.78 -9.44
CA PRO A 143 -7.48 2.16 -9.08
C PRO A 143 -6.76 0.99 -8.42
N ALA A 144 -5.66 0.51 -9.01
CA ALA A 144 -4.94 -0.64 -8.50
C ALA A 144 -3.41 -0.46 -8.54
N PHE A 145 -2.73 -1.05 -7.55
CA PHE A 145 -1.28 -1.20 -7.61
C PHE A 145 -0.90 -2.19 -8.71
N ALA A 146 0.22 -1.90 -9.36
CA ALA A 146 0.65 -2.65 -10.54
C ALA A 146 1.05 -4.10 -10.26
N VAL A 147 1.51 -4.37 -9.03
CA VAL A 147 1.98 -5.68 -8.60
C VAL A 147 0.97 -6.27 -7.62
N GLU A 148 0.67 -7.55 -7.79
CA GLU A 148 -0.21 -8.42 -7.01
C GLU A 148 -1.70 -8.04 -7.12
N ARG A 149 -2.10 -6.82 -6.71
CA ARG A 149 -3.49 -6.37 -6.68
C ARG A 149 -4.19 -6.48 -8.03
N THR A 150 -3.51 -5.98 -9.07
CA THR A 150 -4.01 -6.08 -10.45
C THR A 150 -4.20 -7.54 -10.86
N GLN A 151 -3.25 -8.42 -10.54
CA GLN A 151 -3.29 -9.81 -10.95
C GLN A 151 -4.36 -10.60 -10.17
N GLU A 152 -4.57 -10.32 -8.88
CA GLU A 152 -5.67 -10.91 -8.11
C GLU A 152 -7.04 -10.52 -8.68
N LEU A 153 -7.22 -9.25 -9.04
CA LEU A 153 -8.46 -8.77 -9.68
C LEU A 153 -8.70 -9.45 -11.03
N LEU A 154 -7.67 -9.54 -11.89
CA LEU A 154 -7.79 -10.22 -13.18
C LEU A 154 -8.17 -11.68 -12.99
N HIS A 155 -7.51 -12.38 -12.07
CA HIS A 155 -7.79 -13.77 -11.74
C HIS A 155 -9.26 -13.99 -11.33
N ASP A 156 -9.76 -13.17 -10.39
CA ASP A 156 -11.11 -13.30 -9.88
C ASP A 156 -12.17 -12.89 -10.91
N LEU A 157 -11.92 -11.84 -11.70
CA LEU A 157 -12.83 -11.40 -12.78
C LEU A 157 -12.97 -12.49 -13.86
N VAL A 158 -11.85 -13.09 -14.29
CA VAL A 158 -11.85 -14.14 -15.29
C VAL A 158 -12.55 -15.39 -14.78
N ALA A 159 -12.30 -15.79 -13.53
CA ALA A 159 -12.99 -16.93 -12.93
C ALA A 159 -14.50 -16.70 -12.87
N LEU A 160 -14.97 -15.54 -12.41
CA LEU A 160 -16.39 -15.20 -12.34
C LEU A 160 -17.08 -15.16 -13.72
N MET A 161 -16.38 -14.71 -14.76
CA MET A 161 -16.90 -14.71 -16.13
C MET A 161 -16.91 -16.13 -16.74
N ALA A 162 -15.91 -16.94 -16.44
CA ALA A 162 -15.83 -18.34 -16.89
C ALA A 162 -16.94 -19.19 -16.25
N GLU A 163 -17.27 -18.94 -14.99
CA GLU A 163 -18.38 -19.57 -14.26
C GLU A 163 -19.78 -19.06 -14.69
N GLY A 164 -19.86 -18.07 -15.59
CA GLY A 164 -21.11 -17.43 -15.98
C GLY A 164 -21.72 -16.55 -14.86
N ALA A 165 -20.99 -16.31 -13.79
CA ALA A 165 -21.43 -15.49 -12.65
C ALA A 165 -21.41 -13.98 -12.96
N LEU A 166 -20.61 -13.58 -13.96
CA LEU A 166 -20.58 -12.23 -14.54
C LEU A 166 -20.78 -12.32 -16.06
N PRO A 167 -21.42 -11.32 -16.70
CA PRO A 167 -21.41 -11.21 -18.16
C PRO A 167 -19.96 -11.01 -18.66
N ARG A 168 -19.72 -11.33 -19.93
CA ARG A 168 -18.42 -11.10 -20.56
C ARG A 168 -18.19 -9.61 -20.81
N ILE A 169 -17.69 -8.92 -19.79
CA ILE A 169 -17.36 -7.48 -19.83
C ILE A 169 -15.90 -7.34 -20.29
N PRO A 170 -15.57 -6.45 -21.24
CA PRO A 170 -14.19 -6.13 -21.57
C PRO A 170 -13.45 -5.51 -20.38
N VAL A 171 -12.29 -6.04 -20.05
CA VAL A 171 -11.42 -5.55 -18.98
C VAL A 171 -10.17 -4.95 -19.60
N PHE A 172 -9.96 -3.67 -19.40
CA PHE A 172 -8.79 -2.96 -19.88
C PHE A 172 -7.77 -2.78 -18.76
N LEU A 173 -6.58 -3.32 -18.95
CA LEU A 173 -5.44 -3.06 -18.06
C LEU A 173 -4.61 -1.90 -18.62
N ASP A 174 -4.81 -0.72 -18.05
CA ASP A 174 -4.18 0.52 -18.50
C ASP A 174 -3.07 0.98 -17.55
N SER A 175 -2.01 0.18 -17.49
CA SER A 175 -0.81 0.47 -16.70
C SER A 175 0.42 -0.26 -17.27
N PRO A 176 1.39 0.46 -17.88
CA PRO A 176 2.59 -0.17 -18.43
C PRO A 176 3.40 -0.97 -17.40
N LEU A 177 3.40 -0.55 -16.15
CA LEU A 177 4.06 -1.30 -15.08
C LEU A 177 3.30 -2.59 -14.74
N ALA A 178 1.96 -2.51 -14.68
CA ALA A 178 1.13 -3.69 -14.42
C ALA A 178 1.22 -4.73 -15.54
N LEU A 179 1.34 -4.30 -16.80
CA LEU A 179 1.58 -5.20 -17.92
C LEU A 179 2.88 -6.00 -17.70
N ARG A 180 3.98 -5.31 -17.39
CA ARG A 180 5.27 -5.97 -17.10
C ARG A 180 5.19 -6.89 -15.90
N ALA A 181 4.54 -6.46 -14.82
CA ALA A 181 4.31 -7.29 -13.64
C ALA A 181 3.51 -8.56 -14.01
N THR A 182 2.44 -8.42 -14.79
CA THR A 182 1.62 -9.55 -15.22
C THR A 182 2.42 -10.57 -16.05
N THR A 183 3.37 -10.12 -16.86
CA THR A 183 4.30 -11.03 -17.57
C THR A 183 5.17 -11.84 -16.60
N VAL A 184 5.58 -11.25 -15.48
CA VAL A 184 6.31 -11.96 -14.42
C VAL A 184 5.40 -12.99 -13.75
N PHE A 185 4.16 -12.63 -13.39
CA PHE A 185 3.17 -13.56 -12.83
C PHE A 185 2.91 -14.73 -13.77
N GLU A 186 2.76 -14.48 -15.05
CA GLU A 186 2.60 -15.52 -16.07
C GLU A 186 3.81 -16.49 -16.11
N LYS A 187 5.03 -15.96 -16.07
CA LYS A 187 6.26 -16.77 -16.03
C LYS A 187 6.33 -17.68 -14.81
N TYR A 188 5.86 -17.19 -13.65
CA TYR A 188 5.92 -17.93 -12.39
C TYR A 188 4.59 -18.58 -11.98
N ARG A 189 3.59 -18.63 -12.86
CA ARG A 189 2.24 -19.11 -12.57
C ARG A 189 2.20 -20.48 -11.86
N HIS A 190 3.12 -21.38 -12.18
CA HIS A 190 3.22 -22.69 -11.54
C HIS A 190 3.58 -22.63 -10.04
N ARG A 191 4.31 -21.59 -9.62
CA ARG A 191 4.64 -21.34 -8.21
C ARG A 191 3.51 -20.65 -7.45
N LEU A 192 2.59 -20.06 -8.19
CA LEU A 192 1.42 -19.36 -7.67
C LEU A 192 0.18 -20.27 -7.54
N GLY A 193 0.35 -21.58 -7.71
CA GLY A 193 -0.75 -22.52 -7.67
C GLY A 193 -1.64 -22.54 -8.93
N LEU A 194 -1.28 -21.77 -9.95
CA LEU A 194 -2.01 -21.73 -11.22
C LEU A 194 -1.60 -22.88 -12.14
N PRO A 195 -2.50 -23.37 -13.03
CA PRO A 195 -2.19 -24.45 -13.96
C PRO A 195 -0.96 -24.16 -14.83
N ARG A 196 -0.10 -25.16 -15.03
CA ARG A 196 1.08 -25.03 -15.91
C ARG A 196 0.72 -24.93 -17.38
N GLN A 197 -0.34 -25.62 -17.78
CA GLN A 197 -0.88 -25.66 -19.14
C GLN A 197 -2.36 -25.27 -19.10
N GLY A 198 -2.89 -24.79 -20.23
CA GLY A 198 -4.25 -24.32 -20.35
C GLY A 198 -4.36 -22.80 -20.30
N ASP A 199 -5.59 -22.31 -20.24
CA ASP A 199 -5.89 -20.89 -20.31
C ASP A 199 -5.35 -20.15 -19.08
N SER A 200 -4.56 -19.13 -19.35
CA SER A 200 -4.06 -18.23 -18.31
C SER A 200 -5.15 -17.21 -17.94
N PRO A 201 -5.42 -16.99 -16.64
CA PRO A 201 -6.33 -15.92 -16.23
C PRO A 201 -5.86 -14.53 -16.68
N PHE A 202 -4.57 -14.39 -17.01
CA PHE A 202 -4.00 -13.13 -17.48
C PHE A 202 -4.09 -12.94 -19.00
N ARG A 203 -4.52 -13.95 -19.75
CA ARG A 203 -4.62 -13.95 -21.22
C ARG A 203 -6.03 -14.31 -21.72
N ALA A 204 -7.04 -14.16 -20.86
CA ALA A 204 -8.42 -14.41 -21.26
C ALA A 204 -8.84 -13.46 -22.40
N PRO A 205 -9.68 -13.90 -23.35
CA PRO A 205 -10.02 -13.11 -24.56
C PRO A 205 -10.66 -11.74 -24.27
N ASN A 206 -11.25 -11.58 -23.10
CA ASN A 206 -11.89 -10.32 -22.67
C ASN A 206 -10.94 -9.37 -21.91
N ILE A 207 -9.66 -9.74 -21.75
CA ILE A 207 -8.64 -8.88 -21.17
C ILE A 207 -7.86 -8.19 -22.27
N HIS A 208 -7.83 -6.85 -22.22
CA HIS A 208 -7.17 -6.02 -23.20
C HIS A 208 -6.04 -5.23 -22.53
N PHE A 209 -4.82 -5.43 -22.99
CA PHE A 209 -3.65 -4.69 -22.52
C PHE A 209 -3.50 -3.39 -23.28
N VAL A 210 -3.41 -2.28 -22.54
CA VAL A 210 -3.29 -0.93 -23.10
C VAL A 210 -1.83 -0.50 -23.00
N GLU A 211 -1.12 -0.56 -24.11
CA GLU A 211 0.32 -0.32 -24.14
C GLU A 211 0.64 1.15 -24.42
N THR A 212 -0.04 1.75 -25.39
CA THR A 212 0.27 3.12 -25.87
C THR A 212 -0.58 4.19 -25.19
N VAL A 213 -0.14 5.43 -25.32
CA VAL A 213 -0.88 6.61 -24.84
C VAL A 213 -2.14 6.83 -25.67
N GLU A 214 -2.07 6.56 -26.97
CA GLU A 214 -3.18 6.69 -27.92
C GLU A 214 -4.31 5.71 -27.56
N GLN A 215 -3.97 4.45 -27.27
CA GLN A 215 -4.92 3.47 -26.78
C GLN A 215 -5.57 3.90 -25.46
N SER A 216 -4.76 4.41 -24.52
CA SER A 216 -5.25 4.93 -23.23
C SER A 216 -6.25 6.07 -23.42
N LYS A 217 -5.94 7.03 -24.30
CA LYS A 217 -6.84 8.14 -24.63
C LYS A 217 -8.13 7.67 -25.30
N ALA A 218 -8.06 6.61 -26.10
CA ALA A 218 -9.25 6.02 -26.74
C ALA A 218 -10.25 5.49 -25.73
N LEU A 219 -9.78 4.99 -24.57
CA LEU A 219 -10.65 4.53 -23.48
C LEU A 219 -11.50 5.66 -22.87
N GLY A 220 -11.03 6.89 -22.88
CA GLY A 220 -11.82 8.07 -22.44
C GLY A 220 -13.10 8.30 -23.27
N ARG A 221 -13.17 7.71 -24.48
CA ARG A 221 -14.38 7.75 -25.34
C ARG A 221 -15.40 6.67 -25.00
N LEU A 222 -15.00 5.62 -24.24
CA LEU A 222 -15.91 4.58 -23.79
C LEU A 222 -16.89 5.16 -22.75
N ARG A 223 -18.17 5.09 -23.03
CA ARG A 223 -19.19 5.65 -22.15
C ARG A 223 -19.77 4.63 -21.15
N ALA A 224 -19.68 3.34 -21.49
CA ALA A 224 -20.31 2.28 -20.71
C ALA A 224 -19.69 0.91 -21.00
N GLY A 225 -20.04 -0.07 -20.17
CA GLY A 225 -19.81 -1.50 -20.46
C GLY A 225 -18.36 -1.96 -20.39
N ALA A 226 -17.49 -1.27 -19.66
CA ALA A 226 -16.09 -1.64 -19.52
C ALA A 226 -15.61 -1.60 -18.06
N ILE A 227 -14.68 -2.46 -17.74
CA ILE A 227 -13.86 -2.41 -16.50
C ILE A 227 -12.50 -1.86 -16.88
N ILE A 228 -12.04 -0.79 -16.24
CA ILE A 228 -10.73 -0.18 -16.47
C ILE A 228 -9.92 -0.30 -15.19
N ILE A 229 -8.87 -1.09 -15.22
CA ILE A 229 -7.91 -1.25 -14.11
C ILE A 229 -6.68 -0.41 -14.45
N ALA A 230 -6.35 0.59 -13.63
CA ALA A 230 -5.26 1.49 -13.92
C ALA A 230 -4.48 1.90 -12.66
N GLY A 231 -3.18 2.12 -12.79
CA GLY A 231 -2.32 2.65 -11.73
C GLY A 231 -2.35 4.19 -11.68
N SER A 232 -2.12 4.80 -10.53
CA SER A 232 -1.73 4.24 -9.23
C SER A 232 -2.94 3.89 -8.37
N GLY A 233 -2.73 2.98 -7.41
CA GLY A 233 -3.79 2.52 -6.50
C GLY A 233 -4.37 3.61 -5.58
N MET A 234 -3.61 4.69 -5.32
CA MET A 234 -4.04 5.84 -4.49
C MET A 234 -4.40 7.08 -5.33
N CYS A 235 -4.47 6.96 -6.65
CA CYS A 235 -4.83 8.01 -7.61
C CYS A 235 -3.87 9.21 -7.69
N GLU A 236 -2.68 9.15 -7.07
CA GLU A 236 -1.70 10.26 -7.06
C GLU A 236 -0.91 10.40 -8.36
N ALA A 237 -0.81 9.34 -9.12
CA ALA A 237 -0.05 9.30 -10.37
C ALA A 237 -0.66 8.32 -11.37
N GLY A 238 -0.06 8.24 -12.56
CA GLY A 238 -0.41 7.24 -13.56
C GLY A 238 -1.66 7.56 -14.36
N ARG A 239 -2.07 6.58 -15.15
CA ARG A 239 -3.16 6.74 -16.14
C ARG A 239 -4.54 6.81 -15.51
N ILE A 240 -4.71 6.29 -14.29
CA ILE A 240 -5.97 6.39 -13.55
C ILE A 240 -6.47 7.83 -13.42
N ARG A 241 -5.56 8.81 -13.30
CA ARG A 241 -5.94 10.21 -13.17
C ARG A 241 -6.68 10.75 -14.39
N TYR A 242 -6.32 10.32 -15.58
CA TYR A 242 -7.04 10.69 -16.82
C TYR A 242 -8.42 10.03 -16.86
N HIS A 243 -8.52 8.76 -16.45
CA HIS A 243 -9.81 8.08 -16.39
C HIS A 243 -10.74 8.68 -15.32
N LEU A 244 -10.19 9.16 -14.19
CA LEU A 244 -10.97 9.89 -13.20
C LEU A 244 -11.45 11.24 -13.73
N GLU A 245 -10.59 12.00 -14.42
CA GLU A 245 -10.95 13.28 -15.06
C GLU A 245 -12.11 13.09 -16.07
N ASP A 246 -12.05 12.02 -16.86
CA ASP A 246 -13.04 11.71 -17.89
C ASP A 246 -14.39 11.17 -17.34
N ASN A 247 -14.40 10.64 -16.10
CA ASN A 247 -15.57 9.88 -15.60
C ASN A 247 -16.14 10.35 -14.26
N LEU A 248 -15.43 11.10 -13.41
CA LEU A 248 -15.93 11.48 -12.08
C LEU A 248 -17.19 12.33 -12.12
N TRP A 249 -17.40 13.13 -13.14
CA TRP A 249 -18.59 13.98 -13.31
C TRP A 249 -19.85 13.21 -13.78
N ARG A 250 -19.70 11.92 -14.10
CA ARG A 250 -20.75 11.06 -14.67
C ARG A 250 -21.39 10.21 -13.57
N PRO A 251 -22.69 10.36 -13.29
CA PRO A 251 -23.37 9.65 -12.19
C PRO A 251 -23.51 8.14 -12.45
N GLU A 252 -23.47 7.69 -13.70
CA GLU A 252 -23.47 6.28 -14.08
C GLU A 252 -22.12 5.59 -13.89
N ALA A 253 -21.01 6.33 -13.84
CA ALA A 253 -19.68 5.77 -13.62
C ALA A 253 -19.52 5.30 -12.18
N THR A 254 -18.63 4.32 -11.99
CA THR A 254 -18.29 3.80 -10.65
C THR A 254 -16.77 3.77 -10.48
N VAL A 255 -16.27 4.27 -9.37
CA VAL A 255 -14.89 4.10 -8.92
C VAL A 255 -14.88 3.11 -7.76
N LEU A 256 -14.19 1.99 -7.91
CA LEU A 256 -14.10 0.94 -6.90
C LEU A 256 -12.68 0.90 -6.31
N PHE A 257 -12.52 1.37 -5.10
CA PHE A 257 -11.27 1.24 -4.35
C PHE A 257 -11.15 -0.16 -3.76
N VAL A 258 -10.02 -0.80 -4.01
CA VAL A 258 -9.74 -2.19 -3.60
C VAL A 258 -8.54 -2.30 -2.65
N GLY A 259 -8.10 -1.18 -2.08
CA GLY A 259 -6.96 -1.13 -1.16
C GLY A 259 -6.92 0.17 -0.37
N TYR A 260 -5.94 0.22 0.53
CA TYR A 260 -5.69 1.35 1.39
C TYR A 260 -5.51 2.66 0.61
N GLN A 261 -6.05 3.75 1.16
CA GLN A 261 -5.91 5.10 0.66
C GLN A 261 -5.31 5.96 1.76
N ALA A 262 -4.06 6.39 1.59
CA ALA A 262 -3.35 7.20 2.58
C ALA A 262 -3.99 8.60 2.71
N PRO A 263 -4.01 9.18 3.92
CA PRO A 263 -4.49 10.55 4.14
C PRO A 263 -3.83 11.54 3.19
N GLY A 264 -4.61 12.50 2.68
CA GLY A 264 -4.14 13.53 1.75
C GLY A 264 -4.00 13.06 0.29
N THR A 265 -4.30 11.80 -0.05
CA THR A 265 -4.34 11.33 -1.44
C THR A 265 -5.68 11.61 -2.11
N ILE A 266 -5.67 11.69 -3.45
CA ILE A 266 -6.90 11.82 -4.24
C ILE A 266 -7.89 10.69 -3.91
N GLY A 267 -7.41 9.47 -3.79
CA GLY A 267 -8.25 8.33 -3.43
C GLY A 267 -8.90 8.46 -2.06
N ALA A 268 -8.16 8.95 -1.05
CA ALA A 268 -8.71 9.22 0.28
C ALA A 268 -9.79 10.30 0.26
N LEU A 269 -9.57 11.41 -0.46
CA LEU A 269 -10.54 12.48 -0.61
C LEU A 269 -11.83 11.99 -1.28
N LEU A 270 -11.71 11.19 -2.34
CA LEU A 270 -12.89 10.61 -3.02
C LEU A 270 -13.67 9.68 -2.09
N LYS A 271 -13.00 8.85 -1.29
CA LYS A 271 -13.64 8.00 -0.26
C LYS A 271 -14.36 8.80 0.81
N GLN A 272 -13.85 9.97 1.18
CA GLN A 272 -14.44 10.89 2.15
C GLN A 272 -15.67 11.64 1.58
N GLY A 273 -15.92 11.54 0.27
CA GLY A 273 -17.12 12.12 -0.36
C GLY A 273 -17.00 13.60 -0.70
N VAL A 274 -15.81 14.06 -1.10
CA VAL A 274 -15.65 15.44 -1.59
C VAL A 274 -16.53 15.69 -2.82
N PRO A 275 -17.18 16.85 -2.92
CA PRO A 275 -18.06 17.18 -4.06
C PRO A 275 -17.30 17.50 -5.34
N ALA A 276 -16.05 17.93 -5.22
CA ALA A 276 -15.15 18.23 -6.32
C ALA A 276 -13.70 17.96 -5.94
N ILE A 277 -12.87 17.68 -6.94
CA ILE A 277 -11.44 17.44 -6.75
C ILE A 277 -10.65 18.03 -7.92
N ARG A 278 -9.40 18.43 -7.66
CA ARG A 278 -8.55 18.97 -8.71
C ARG A 278 -7.62 17.91 -9.28
N ILE A 279 -7.72 17.67 -10.60
CA ILE A 279 -6.89 16.73 -11.35
C ILE A 279 -6.25 17.48 -12.52
N HIS A 280 -4.92 17.35 -12.71
CA HIS A 280 -4.16 18.05 -13.76
C HIS A 280 -4.37 19.57 -13.82
N GLY A 281 -4.72 20.18 -12.67
CA GLY A 281 -4.97 21.62 -12.59
C GLY A 281 -6.41 22.03 -12.94
N GLN A 282 -7.29 21.09 -13.23
CA GLN A 282 -8.71 21.34 -13.51
C GLN A 282 -9.58 20.82 -12.37
N GLU A 283 -10.62 21.55 -12.01
CA GLU A 283 -11.61 21.12 -11.05
C GLU A 283 -12.60 20.16 -11.71
N VAL A 284 -12.78 19.00 -11.12
CA VAL A 284 -13.67 17.94 -11.58
C VAL A 284 -14.72 17.67 -10.53
N THR A 285 -15.99 17.88 -10.85
CA THR A 285 -17.11 17.56 -9.98
C THR A 285 -17.21 16.05 -9.78
N VAL A 286 -17.47 15.59 -8.55
CA VAL A 286 -17.63 14.18 -8.21
C VAL A 286 -19.11 13.84 -8.16
N ARG A 287 -19.61 13.16 -9.20
CA ARG A 287 -20.96 12.60 -9.29
C ARG A 287 -20.95 11.09 -9.45
N ALA A 288 -19.82 10.52 -9.83
CA ALA A 288 -19.63 9.08 -9.95
C ALA A 288 -19.85 8.39 -8.59
N ARG A 289 -20.27 7.15 -8.64
CA ARG A 289 -20.43 6.33 -7.45
C ARG A 289 -19.07 5.90 -6.93
N ILE A 290 -18.75 6.27 -5.70
CA ILE A 290 -17.52 5.87 -5.03
C ILE A 290 -17.83 4.65 -4.17
N ARG A 291 -17.11 3.55 -4.41
CA ARG A 291 -17.29 2.27 -3.75
C ARG A 291 -15.97 1.78 -3.18
N GLU A 292 -16.04 0.97 -2.14
CA GLU A 292 -14.89 0.37 -1.50
C GLU A 292 -15.10 -1.14 -1.32
N LEU A 293 -14.03 -1.90 -1.53
CA LEU A 293 -14.00 -3.34 -1.35
C LEU A 293 -12.69 -3.72 -0.62
N ASP A 294 -12.76 -3.83 0.70
CA ASP A 294 -11.58 -4.05 1.56
C ASP A 294 -11.25 -5.55 1.75
N VAL A 295 -11.23 -6.31 0.66
CA VAL A 295 -10.90 -7.74 0.68
C VAL A 295 -9.67 -8.09 -0.15
N TYR A 296 -9.06 -7.09 -0.78
CA TYR A 296 -7.87 -7.23 -1.63
C TYR A 296 -6.62 -6.58 -1.01
N SER A 297 -6.59 -6.27 0.27
CA SER A 297 -5.40 -5.67 0.86
C SER A 297 -4.22 -6.64 0.87
N GLY A 298 -3.04 -6.11 0.56
CA GLY A 298 -1.80 -6.86 0.60
C GLY A 298 -1.25 -7.06 2.02
N HIS A 299 -1.64 -6.23 2.99
CA HIS A 299 -1.10 -6.27 4.35
C HIS A 299 -1.98 -7.09 5.29
N ALA A 300 -1.34 -7.72 6.24
CA ALA A 300 -1.98 -8.39 7.38
C ALA A 300 -2.78 -7.40 8.24
N ASP A 301 -3.91 -7.84 8.79
CA ASP A 301 -4.68 -7.06 9.75
C ASP A 301 -4.11 -7.17 11.18
N ARG A 302 -4.68 -6.43 12.14
CA ARG A 302 -4.28 -6.41 13.54
C ARG A 302 -4.13 -7.82 14.13
N ARG A 303 -5.10 -8.71 13.92
CA ARG A 303 -5.07 -10.09 14.44
C ARG A 303 -3.99 -10.92 13.79
N GLU A 304 -3.81 -10.77 12.48
CA GLU A 304 -2.79 -11.47 11.70
C GLU A 304 -1.38 -11.00 12.07
N LEU A 305 -1.19 -9.70 12.33
CA LEU A 305 0.07 -9.14 12.84
C LEU A 305 0.40 -9.71 14.22
N LEU A 306 -0.56 -9.76 15.13
CA LEU A 306 -0.38 -10.37 16.47
C LEU A 306 -0.09 -11.86 16.38
N ALA A 307 -0.79 -12.59 15.53
CA ALA A 307 -0.53 -14.01 15.30
C ALA A 307 0.88 -14.23 14.70
N TRP A 308 1.30 -13.34 13.77
CA TRP A 308 2.62 -13.37 13.19
C TRP A 308 3.73 -13.14 14.22
N ILE A 309 3.56 -12.14 15.11
CA ILE A 309 4.47 -11.86 16.22
C ILE A 309 4.50 -13.09 17.17
N SER A 310 3.35 -13.58 17.60
CA SER A 310 3.24 -14.70 18.54
C SER A 310 3.95 -15.96 18.03
N ALA A 311 3.85 -16.25 16.73
CA ALA A 311 4.51 -17.41 16.12
C ALA A 311 6.05 -17.30 16.09
N ARG A 312 6.61 -16.11 16.34
CA ARG A 312 8.05 -15.82 16.28
C ARG A 312 8.71 -15.57 17.62
N LEU A 313 7.90 -15.73 18.67
CA LEU A 313 8.40 -15.62 20.04
C LEU A 313 9.33 -16.80 20.43
N PRO A 314 10.18 -16.64 21.44
CA PRO A 314 10.38 -15.39 22.18
C PRO A 314 11.12 -14.32 21.38
N ALA A 315 10.78 -13.03 21.62
CA ALA A 315 11.62 -11.87 21.28
C ALA A 315 12.31 -11.42 22.58
N ARG A 316 13.54 -11.87 22.80
CA ARG A 316 14.14 -11.81 24.14
C ARG A 316 14.46 -10.40 24.60
N ARG A 317 14.77 -9.48 23.67
CA ARG A 317 15.35 -8.18 23.99
C ARG A 317 14.48 -7.00 23.60
N GLY A 318 13.71 -7.12 22.51
CA GLY A 318 12.81 -6.04 22.12
C GLY A 318 12.05 -6.26 20.82
N ILE A 319 10.97 -5.52 20.68
CA ILE A 319 10.17 -5.45 19.45
C ILE A 319 10.11 -4.00 19.02
N PHE A 320 10.54 -3.73 17.79
CA PHE A 320 10.43 -2.43 17.13
C PHE A 320 9.21 -2.45 16.21
N ILE A 321 8.29 -1.51 16.39
CA ILE A 321 7.08 -1.37 15.58
C ILE A 321 7.27 -0.18 14.65
N THR A 322 7.16 -0.42 13.34
CA THR A 322 7.43 0.55 12.28
C THR A 322 6.37 0.50 11.20
N HIS A 323 6.48 1.34 10.17
CA HIS A 323 5.67 1.27 8.95
C HIS A 323 4.16 1.25 9.21
N GLY A 324 3.63 2.33 9.79
CA GLY A 324 2.20 2.52 10.05
C GLY A 324 1.89 3.97 10.40
N GLU A 325 0.60 4.32 10.36
CA GLU A 325 0.11 5.58 10.88
C GLU A 325 0.22 5.59 12.41
N GLU A 326 0.23 6.76 13.04
CA GLU A 326 0.42 6.89 14.50
C GLU A 326 -0.56 6.04 15.32
N SER A 327 -1.84 5.98 14.91
CA SER A 327 -2.85 5.14 15.58
C SER A 327 -2.54 3.66 15.46
N ALA A 328 -2.09 3.20 14.30
CA ALA A 328 -1.76 1.80 14.03
C ALA A 328 -0.51 1.35 14.79
N LEU A 329 0.53 2.20 14.83
CA LEU A 329 1.73 1.98 15.63
C LEU A 329 1.40 1.89 17.12
N ALA A 330 0.58 2.82 17.64
CA ALA A 330 0.15 2.84 19.04
C ALA A 330 -0.72 1.62 19.38
N GLY A 331 -1.69 1.30 18.52
CA GLY A 331 -2.59 0.15 18.70
C GLY A 331 -1.83 -1.17 18.78
N LEU A 332 -0.94 -1.44 17.81
CA LEU A 332 -0.15 -2.67 17.81
C LEU A 332 0.81 -2.72 19.01
N ARG A 333 1.42 -1.59 19.41
CA ARG A 333 2.25 -1.55 20.62
C ARG A 333 1.47 -1.96 21.87
N ASP A 334 0.28 -1.39 22.05
CA ASP A 334 -0.53 -1.66 23.24
C ASP A 334 -0.99 -3.13 23.27
N ASP A 335 -1.29 -3.71 22.11
CA ASP A 335 -1.60 -5.15 21.99
C ASP A 335 -0.41 -6.05 22.31
N VAL A 336 0.78 -5.70 21.81
CA VAL A 336 2.00 -6.47 22.13
C VAL A 336 2.31 -6.43 23.62
N VAL A 337 2.10 -5.28 24.27
CA VAL A 337 2.19 -5.17 25.73
C VAL A 337 1.14 -6.02 26.43
N ALA A 338 -0.09 -6.09 25.92
CA ALA A 338 -1.16 -6.94 26.44
C ALA A 338 -0.85 -8.44 26.30
N LEU A 339 0.01 -8.85 25.37
CA LEU A 339 0.54 -10.23 25.28
C LEU A 339 1.58 -10.55 26.36
N GLY A 340 1.90 -9.62 27.27
CA GLY A 340 2.83 -9.81 28.38
C GLY A 340 4.25 -9.27 28.13
N PHE A 341 4.46 -8.50 27.06
CA PHE A 341 5.76 -7.85 26.86
C PHE A 341 5.93 -6.64 27.79
N ASP A 342 7.13 -6.49 28.31
CA ASP A 342 7.52 -5.27 29.02
C ASP A 342 7.42 -4.06 28.06
N ARG A 343 6.62 -3.06 28.46
CA ARG A 343 6.39 -1.84 27.66
C ARG A 343 7.69 -1.14 27.28
N SER A 344 8.72 -1.19 28.12
CA SER A 344 10.02 -0.57 27.84
C SER A 344 10.78 -1.25 26.70
N ARG A 345 10.42 -2.48 26.35
CA ARG A 345 11.01 -3.27 25.26
C ARG A 345 10.18 -3.24 23.96
N VAL A 346 9.02 -2.60 23.98
CA VAL A 346 8.19 -2.39 22.77
C VAL A 346 8.37 -0.96 22.30
N ILE A 347 9.17 -0.79 21.27
CA ILE A 347 9.71 0.49 20.82
C ILE A 347 9.01 0.91 19.53
N VAL A 348 8.48 2.13 19.48
CA VAL A 348 8.06 2.80 18.26
C VAL A 348 9.12 3.84 17.93
N PRO A 349 10.06 3.55 17.02
CA PRO A 349 11.16 4.46 16.72
C PRO A 349 10.65 5.66 15.91
N ARG A 350 11.22 6.83 16.16
CA ARG A 350 11.05 8.02 15.33
C ARG A 350 12.13 8.07 14.26
N LEU A 351 11.90 8.84 13.22
CA LEU A 351 12.89 9.08 12.17
C LEU A 351 14.21 9.56 12.78
N ASP A 352 15.32 9.04 12.25
CA ASP A 352 16.69 9.36 12.65
C ASP A 352 17.11 8.96 14.06
N GLN A 353 16.28 8.25 14.81
CA GLN A 353 16.73 7.61 16.04
C GLN A 353 17.68 6.45 15.72
N THR A 354 18.77 6.38 16.48
CA THR A 354 19.74 5.29 16.40
C THR A 354 19.72 4.50 17.70
N PHE A 355 19.62 3.19 17.58
CA PHE A 355 19.63 2.27 18.71
C PHE A 355 20.84 1.35 18.63
N GLU A 356 21.49 1.15 19.75
CA GLU A 356 22.47 0.11 19.94
C GLU A 356 21.76 -1.15 20.44
N LEU A 357 22.04 -2.28 19.79
CA LEU A 357 21.41 -3.56 20.11
C LEU A 357 22.41 -4.45 20.83
N TYR A 358 22.05 -4.91 22.00
CA TYR A 358 22.91 -5.76 22.82
C TYR A 358 22.38 -7.21 22.85
N PRO A 359 23.26 -8.22 22.76
CA PRO A 359 22.82 -9.62 22.86
C PRO A 359 22.36 -10.00 24.26
N ALA A 360 22.75 -9.26 25.30
CA ALA A 360 22.42 -9.58 26.70
C ALA A 360 21.34 -8.69 27.33
N THR A 361 21.10 -7.48 26.82
CA THR A 361 20.18 -6.50 27.41
C THR A 361 19.21 -5.91 26.39
N ALA A 362 18.25 -5.08 26.82
CA ALA A 362 17.39 -4.34 25.92
C ALA A 362 18.15 -3.31 25.07
N ALA A 363 17.57 -2.93 23.93
CA ALA A 363 18.14 -1.90 23.05
C ALA A 363 18.28 -0.56 23.78
N ARG A 364 19.36 0.16 23.49
CA ARG A 364 19.64 1.47 24.06
C ARG A 364 19.53 2.56 22.99
N LEU A 365 18.75 3.59 23.27
CA LEU A 365 18.70 4.77 22.39
C LEU A 365 20.03 5.54 22.49
N MET A 366 20.76 5.63 21.37
CA MET A 366 22.05 6.31 21.27
C MET A 366 21.91 7.74 20.75
N LYS A 367 21.05 7.94 19.77
CA LYS A 367 20.85 9.24 19.14
C LYS A 367 19.35 9.55 19.07
N PRO A 368 18.92 10.70 19.64
CA PRO A 368 17.55 11.14 19.52
C PRO A 368 17.20 11.46 18.05
N ALA A 369 15.90 11.57 17.75
CA ALA A 369 15.43 11.96 16.43
C ALA A 369 16.02 13.33 16.02
N ALA A 370 16.38 13.46 14.76
CA ALA A 370 16.73 14.77 14.19
C ALA A 370 15.48 15.68 14.16
N ALA A 371 15.69 16.97 14.26
CA ALA A 371 14.60 17.96 14.27
C ALA A 371 13.85 17.98 12.94
N SER A 372 14.54 17.84 11.81
CA SER A 372 13.98 17.65 10.46
C SER A 372 15.04 17.10 9.52
N ARG A 373 14.65 16.20 8.60
CA ARG A 373 15.52 15.72 7.51
C ARG A 373 15.42 16.56 6.25
N LEU A 374 14.32 17.28 6.11
CA LEU A 374 14.06 18.07 4.91
C LEU A 374 14.65 19.46 5.11
N GLU A 375 15.53 19.89 4.21
CA GLU A 375 15.84 21.30 4.10
C GLU A 375 14.55 22.08 3.80
N PRO A 376 14.40 23.33 4.27
CA PRO A 376 13.21 24.15 4.02
C PRO A 376 12.83 24.25 2.52
N LYS A 377 13.81 24.17 1.64
CA LYS A 377 13.58 24.10 0.17
C LYS A 377 12.94 22.79 -0.26
N ALA A 378 13.27 21.67 0.36
CA ALA A 378 12.68 20.37 0.07
C ALA A 378 11.26 20.26 0.61
N GLU A 379 10.96 20.85 1.77
CA GLU A 379 9.58 20.97 2.29
C GLU A 379 8.70 21.79 1.34
N ALA A 380 9.19 22.90 0.82
CA ALA A 380 8.48 23.71 -0.17
C ALA A 380 8.25 22.97 -1.51
N LEU A 381 9.10 21.99 -1.85
CA LEU A 381 8.98 21.15 -3.04
C LEU A 381 7.98 19.99 -2.86
N VAL A 382 7.91 19.44 -1.66
CA VAL A 382 6.90 18.43 -1.28
C VAL A 382 5.53 19.08 -1.08
N ALA A 383 5.49 20.31 -0.61
CA ALA A 383 4.29 21.15 -0.50
C ALA A 383 3.67 21.56 -1.85
N GLY A 384 4.22 21.13 -2.99
CA GLY A 384 3.60 21.22 -4.31
C GLY A 384 2.37 20.33 -4.52
N LYS A 385 1.75 19.83 -3.45
CA LYS A 385 0.38 19.30 -3.46
C LYS A 385 -0.56 20.43 -3.90
N ASP A 386 -1.55 20.07 -4.68
CA ASP A 386 -2.56 21.04 -5.10
C ASP A 386 -3.30 21.54 -3.85
N TRP A 387 -3.04 22.76 -3.40
CA TRP A 387 -3.60 23.31 -2.15
C TRP A 387 -5.13 23.22 -2.09
N HIS A 388 -5.82 23.10 -3.23
CA HIS A 388 -7.26 22.89 -3.27
C HIS A 388 -7.66 21.52 -2.70
N ASN A 389 -6.84 20.50 -2.89
CA ASN A 389 -7.07 19.18 -2.30
C ASN A 389 -6.74 19.19 -0.80
N ASP A 390 -5.71 19.91 -0.38
CA ASP A 390 -5.39 20.12 1.04
C ASP A 390 -6.51 20.92 1.74
N TYR A 391 -7.06 21.95 1.07
CA TYR A 391 -8.23 22.69 1.54
C TYR A 391 -9.46 21.78 1.67
N ALA A 392 -9.75 20.95 0.67
CA ALA A 392 -10.86 20.01 0.72
C ALA A 392 -10.70 19.02 1.88
N ALA A 393 -9.50 18.50 2.11
CA ALA A 393 -9.19 17.64 3.26
C ALA A 393 -9.44 18.37 4.59
N LEU A 394 -8.92 19.58 4.73
CA LEU A 394 -9.11 20.40 5.94
C LEU A 394 -10.59 20.66 6.25
N VAL A 395 -11.39 20.97 5.22
CA VAL A 395 -12.84 21.20 5.39
C VAL A 395 -13.54 19.94 5.86
N LEU A 396 -13.18 18.78 5.34
CA LEU A 396 -13.75 17.49 5.75
C LEU A 396 -13.34 17.13 7.18
N ASP A 397 -12.07 17.28 7.53
CA ASP A 397 -11.57 17.03 8.89
C ASP A 397 -12.28 17.92 9.92
N LEU A 398 -12.50 19.18 9.54
CA LEU A 398 -13.25 20.13 10.36
C LEU A 398 -14.71 19.70 10.54
N GLN A 399 -15.37 19.27 9.45
CA GLN A 399 -16.74 18.76 9.50
C GLN A 399 -16.84 17.52 10.38
N HIS A 400 -15.90 16.57 10.25
CA HIS A 400 -15.85 15.36 11.07
C HIS A 400 -15.68 15.71 12.56
N LYS A 401 -14.71 16.58 12.90
CA LYS A 401 -14.52 17.04 14.28
C LYS A 401 -15.73 17.74 14.87
N LEU A 402 -16.41 18.58 14.08
CA LEU A 402 -17.63 19.26 14.52
C LEU A 402 -18.79 18.28 14.74
N ARG A 403 -18.93 17.24 13.89
CA ARG A 403 -19.95 16.19 14.05
C ARG A 403 -19.65 15.27 15.24
N ALA A 404 -18.39 14.92 15.46
CA ALA A 404 -17.94 14.07 16.57
C ALA A 404 -17.93 14.80 17.93
N THR A 405 -18.18 16.10 17.97
CA THR A 405 -18.29 16.89 19.21
C THR A 405 -19.74 16.88 19.65
N ASP A 406 -20.05 16.30 20.81
CA ASP A 406 -21.42 16.00 21.23
C ASP A 406 -22.25 17.24 21.63
N ASP A 407 -21.59 18.32 22.09
CA ASP A 407 -22.27 19.51 22.57
C ASP A 407 -21.97 20.78 21.76
N GLU A 408 -22.95 21.67 21.69
CA GLU A 408 -22.84 22.94 20.96
C GLU A 408 -21.82 23.92 21.53
N PRO A 409 -21.64 24.08 22.87
CA PRO A 409 -20.60 24.91 23.43
C PRO A 409 -19.20 24.51 23.02
N SER A 410 -18.90 23.21 22.98
CA SER A 410 -17.60 22.66 22.53
C SER A 410 -17.39 22.89 21.04
N ARG A 411 -18.41 22.73 20.19
CA ARG A 411 -18.36 23.09 18.77
C ARG A 411 -18.03 24.57 18.58
N ARG A 412 -18.69 25.46 19.31
CA ARG A 412 -18.42 26.91 19.26
C ARG A 412 -17.01 27.26 19.76
N LYS A 413 -16.50 26.54 20.77
CA LYS A 413 -15.13 26.73 21.29
C LYS A 413 -14.10 26.32 20.23
N LEU A 414 -14.31 25.18 19.53
CA LEU A 414 -13.46 24.72 18.44
C LEU A 414 -13.41 25.75 17.29
N LEU A 415 -14.56 26.25 16.85
CA LEU A 415 -14.66 27.26 15.79
C LEU A 415 -13.98 28.58 16.17
N ARG A 416 -14.11 29.02 17.42
CA ARG A 416 -13.42 30.24 17.93
C ARG A 416 -11.90 30.06 17.95
N ARG A 417 -11.41 28.86 18.30
CA ARG A 417 -9.98 28.54 18.29
C ARG A 417 -9.41 28.56 16.86
N LEU A 418 -10.12 27.99 15.92
CA LEU A 418 -9.74 28.01 14.50
C LEU A 418 -9.72 29.44 13.94
N ARG A 419 -10.74 30.26 14.23
CA ARG A 419 -10.75 31.67 13.80
C ARG A 419 -9.56 32.47 14.33
N ARG A 420 -9.07 32.21 15.56
CA ARG A 420 -7.88 32.88 16.10
C ARG A 420 -6.58 32.48 15.42
N VAL A 421 -6.52 31.25 14.87
CA VAL A 421 -5.32 30.79 14.15
C VAL A 421 -5.29 31.33 12.71
N LEU A 422 -6.44 31.71 12.17
CA LEU A 422 -6.58 32.28 10.83
C LEU A 422 -6.50 33.83 10.81
N GLN A 423 -6.47 34.48 11.94
CA GLN A 423 -6.20 35.92 12.12
C GLN A 423 -4.74 36.18 12.45
#